data_dd6a976c89c9689ce900db171a4c19af
#
_entry.id   dd6a976c89c9689ce900db171a4c19af
#
_cell.length_a   1.000
_cell.length_b   1.000
_cell.length_c   1.000
_cell.angle_alpha   90.00
_cell.angle_beta   90.00
_cell.angle_gamma   90.00
#
_symmetry.space_group_name_H-M   'P 1'
#
loop_
_entity.id
_entity.type
_entity.pdbx_description
1 polymer ?
#
loop_
_entity_poly.entity_id
_entity_poly.type
_entity_poly.pdbx_seq_one_letter_code
_entity_poly.pdbx_strand_id
1 'polypeptide(L)'
;MPHYYMFHKPFGCVTARRDDRYPTVMDYFKELHNDRLSPVGRLDRETTGLLLITDDGIFNQKLTHPSYHKEKTYEFTLLGDLTPELVHKLETGVILKGTDTLTAPAKITVTGHAVMSDILSTLPEEIQKDIHKNRPEH
;
A
#
# COMPACT_ATOMS: atom_id res chain seq x y z
N MET A 1 -1.40 -27.18 8.49
CA MET A 1 -0.86 -26.64 7.22
C MET A 1 -1.16 -25.15 7.14
N PRO A 2 -0.19 -24.31 6.84
CA PRO A 2 -0.41 -22.86 6.78
C PRO A 2 -1.30 -22.47 5.58
N HIS A 3 -1.99 -21.35 5.75
CA HIS A 3 -2.88 -20.79 4.75
C HIS A 3 -2.31 -19.50 4.18
N TYR A 4 -2.47 -19.29 2.89
CA TYR A 4 -2.02 -18.10 2.18
C TYR A 4 -3.14 -17.60 1.29
N TYR A 5 -3.46 -16.31 1.38
CA TYR A 5 -4.51 -15.67 0.60
C TYR A 5 -3.94 -14.46 -0.14
N MET A 6 -4.29 -14.32 -1.40
CA MET A 6 -4.15 -13.07 -2.13
C MET A 6 -5.42 -12.25 -1.94
N PHE A 7 -5.28 -11.08 -1.39
CA PHE A 7 -6.40 -10.19 -1.11
C PHE A 7 -6.24 -8.90 -1.91
N HIS A 8 -7.28 -8.53 -2.64
CA HIS A 8 -7.36 -7.21 -3.23
C HIS A 8 -7.94 -6.25 -2.19
N LYS A 9 -7.05 -5.57 -1.49
CA LYS A 9 -7.46 -4.62 -0.45
C LYS A 9 -8.30 -3.50 -1.07
N PRO A 10 -9.55 -3.30 -0.60
CA PRO A 10 -10.36 -2.19 -1.06
C PRO A 10 -9.93 -0.87 -0.41
N PHE A 11 -10.40 0.22 -0.99
CA PHE A 11 -10.31 1.55 -0.38
C PHE A 11 -11.11 1.60 0.92
N GLY A 12 -10.59 2.31 1.91
CA GLY A 12 -11.34 2.65 3.12
C GLY A 12 -11.08 1.76 4.32
N CYS A 13 -10.40 0.61 4.18
CA CYS A 13 -10.03 -0.21 5.32
C CYS A 13 -8.55 -0.11 5.64
N VAL A 14 -8.22 -0.20 6.93
CA VAL A 14 -6.85 -0.13 7.41
C VAL A 14 -6.20 -1.51 7.50
N THR A 15 -4.88 -1.55 7.32
CA THR A 15 -4.11 -2.77 7.46
C THR A 15 -3.71 -2.95 8.92
N ALA A 16 -4.63 -3.48 9.70
CA ALA A 16 -4.45 -3.76 11.11
C ALA A 16 -5.36 -4.92 11.54
N ARG A 17 -5.09 -5.50 12.69
CA ARG A 17 -5.97 -6.51 13.26
C ARG A 17 -7.23 -5.92 13.86
N ARG A 18 -7.11 -4.74 14.45
CA ARG A 18 -8.21 -3.99 15.08
C ARG A 18 -8.01 -2.51 14.85
N ASP A 19 -9.10 -1.80 14.75
CA ASP A 19 -9.15 -0.33 14.68
C ASP A 19 -10.49 0.16 15.19
N ASP A 20 -10.49 1.23 15.97
CA ASP A 20 -11.70 1.78 16.58
C ASP A 20 -12.47 2.72 15.64
N ARG A 21 -11.82 3.20 14.60
CA ARG A 21 -12.38 4.20 13.67
C ARG A 21 -12.80 3.61 12.34
N TYR A 22 -12.02 2.68 11.82
CA TYR A 22 -12.17 2.18 10.45
C TYR A 22 -12.30 0.67 10.42
N PRO A 23 -13.00 0.12 9.42
CA PRO A 23 -12.94 -1.30 9.16
C PRO A 23 -11.49 -1.71 8.87
N THR A 24 -11.15 -2.94 9.19
CA THR A 24 -9.82 -3.49 8.94
C THR A 24 -9.86 -4.53 7.84
N VAL A 25 -8.69 -4.81 7.27
CA VAL A 25 -8.56 -5.90 6.29
C VAL A 25 -8.99 -7.24 6.89
N MET A 26 -8.83 -7.45 8.20
CA MET A 26 -9.19 -8.69 8.87
C MET A 26 -10.69 -8.90 8.97
N ASP A 27 -11.51 -7.86 8.86
CA ASP A 27 -12.96 -7.97 8.82
C ASP A 27 -13.46 -8.83 7.66
N TYR A 28 -12.73 -8.87 6.55
CA TYR A 28 -13.04 -9.67 5.37
C TYR A 28 -12.74 -11.17 5.55
N PHE A 29 -12.04 -11.54 6.63
CA PHE A 29 -11.61 -12.90 6.91
C PHE A 29 -12.26 -13.50 8.16
N LYS A 30 -13.22 -12.81 8.76
CA LYS A 30 -13.89 -13.24 10.00
C LYS A 30 -14.59 -14.61 9.87
N GLU A 31 -15.19 -14.87 8.73
CA GLU A 31 -15.91 -16.11 8.49
C GLU A 31 -15.00 -17.35 8.45
N LEU A 32 -13.71 -17.15 8.27
CA LEU A 32 -12.75 -18.26 8.29
C LEU A 32 -12.42 -18.73 9.69
N HIS A 33 -12.80 -17.99 10.72
CA HIS A 33 -12.58 -18.32 12.15
C HIS A 33 -11.13 -18.71 12.47
N ASN A 34 -10.17 -18.02 11.83
CA ASN A 34 -8.74 -18.25 12.03
C ASN A 34 -8.07 -17.00 12.58
N ASP A 35 -7.91 -16.98 13.92
CA ASP A 35 -7.35 -15.83 14.64
C ASP A 35 -5.84 -15.63 14.42
N ARG A 36 -5.17 -16.58 13.78
CA ARG A 36 -3.75 -16.48 13.45
C ARG A 36 -3.47 -15.77 12.15
N LEU A 37 -4.49 -15.56 11.32
CA LEU A 37 -4.34 -14.81 10.07
C LEU A 37 -3.88 -13.38 10.36
N SER A 38 -2.93 -12.92 9.57
CA SER A 38 -2.44 -11.54 9.63
C SER A 38 -1.99 -11.06 8.26
N PRO A 39 -2.05 -9.75 8.01
CA PRO A 39 -1.55 -9.21 6.75
C PRO A 39 -0.03 -9.27 6.67
N VAL A 40 0.48 -9.49 5.48
CA VAL A 40 1.91 -9.46 5.16
C VAL A 40 2.27 -8.07 4.65
N GLY A 41 2.81 -7.25 5.55
CA GLY A 41 3.05 -5.85 5.27
C GLY A 41 1.80 -4.99 5.46
N ARG A 42 1.87 -3.76 4.95
CA ARG A 42 0.83 -2.76 5.17
C ARG A 42 0.61 -1.93 3.92
N LEU A 43 -0.65 -1.64 3.62
CA LEU A 43 -1.07 -0.63 2.67
C LEU A 43 -1.90 0.41 3.42
N ASP A 44 -1.81 1.66 3.01
CA ASP A 44 -2.60 2.73 3.61
C ASP A 44 -4.10 2.54 3.39
N ARG A 45 -4.91 3.21 4.20
CA ARG A 45 -6.37 3.14 4.11
C ARG A 45 -6.88 3.50 2.71
N GLU A 46 -6.30 4.51 2.10
CA GLU A 46 -6.64 5.02 0.77
C GLU A 46 -6.01 4.23 -0.38
N THR A 47 -5.12 3.30 -0.07
CA THR A 47 -4.45 2.48 -1.07
C THR A 47 -5.26 1.22 -1.34
N THR A 48 -5.42 0.88 -2.60
CA THR A 48 -6.01 -0.38 -3.05
C THR A 48 -4.94 -1.27 -3.67
N GLY A 49 -5.16 -2.57 -3.68
CA GLY A 49 -4.29 -3.48 -4.39
C GLY A 49 -3.90 -4.72 -3.61
N LEU A 50 -2.89 -5.42 -4.09
CA LEU A 50 -2.48 -6.71 -3.57
C LEU A 50 -1.94 -6.63 -2.14
N LEU A 51 -2.53 -7.42 -1.29
CA LEU A 51 -2.08 -7.66 0.08
C LEU A 51 -2.15 -9.15 0.37
N LEU A 52 -1.07 -9.74 0.84
CA LEU A 52 -1.08 -11.14 1.26
C LEU A 52 -1.58 -11.26 2.69
N ILE A 53 -2.37 -12.28 2.95
CA ILE A 53 -2.87 -12.63 4.29
C ILE A 53 -2.47 -14.06 4.59
N THR A 54 -1.89 -14.32 5.74
CA THR A 54 -1.42 -15.65 6.10
C THR A 54 -1.41 -15.89 7.61
N ASP A 55 -1.49 -17.14 8.01
CA ASP A 55 -1.21 -17.60 9.37
C ASP A 55 0.22 -18.14 9.56
N ASP A 56 1.04 -18.09 8.51
CA ASP A 56 2.45 -18.44 8.56
C ASP A 56 3.28 -17.25 9.04
N GLY A 57 3.51 -17.18 10.35
CA GLY A 57 4.27 -16.08 10.96
C GLY A 57 5.73 -16.03 10.52
N ILE A 58 6.34 -17.17 10.22
CA ILE A 58 7.73 -17.23 9.75
C ILE A 58 7.84 -16.63 8.35
N PHE A 59 6.96 -17.03 7.46
CA PHE A 59 6.87 -16.47 6.11
C PHE A 59 6.64 -14.96 6.16
N ASN A 60 5.68 -14.52 6.96
CA ASN A 60 5.36 -13.09 7.13
C ASN A 60 6.60 -12.31 7.60
N GLN A 61 7.27 -12.79 8.63
CA GLN A 61 8.46 -12.14 9.18
C GLN A 61 9.59 -12.06 8.16
N LYS A 62 9.84 -13.12 7.39
CA LYS A 62 10.87 -13.12 6.35
C LYS A 62 10.63 -12.10 5.25
N LEU A 63 9.37 -11.83 4.93
CA LEU A 63 9.03 -10.83 3.91
C LEU A 63 8.99 -9.41 4.43
N THR A 64 8.64 -9.20 5.69
CA THR A 64 8.36 -7.87 6.22
C THR A 64 9.42 -7.30 7.14
N HIS A 65 10.17 -8.16 7.83
CA HIS A 65 11.16 -7.69 8.79
C HIS A 65 12.38 -7.09 8.09
N PRO A 66 12.83 -5.88 8.48
CA PRO A 66 13.93 -5.18 7.80
C PRO A 66 15.25 -5.96 7.76
N SER A 67 15.55 -6.79 8.76
CA SER A 67 16.78 -7.57 8.83
C SER A 67 16.95 -8.59 7.69
N TYR A 68 15.86 -9.00 7.05
CA TYR A 68 15.92 -9.95 5.93
C TYR A 68 16.17 -9.26 4.59
N HIS A 69 16.13 -7.95 4.50
CA HIS A 69 16.39 -7.13 3.29
C HIS A 69 15.69 -7.65 2.03
N LYS A 70 14.44 -8.12 2.16
CA LYS A 70 13.68 -8.57 1.00
C LYS A 70 13.28 -7.40 0.12
N GLU A 71 13.72 -7.47 -1.12
CA GLU A 71 13.34 -6.50 -2.14
C GLU A 71 11.85 -6.63 -2.46
N LYS A 72 11.17 -5.49 -2.57
CA LYS A 72 9.76 -5.40 -2.95
C LYS A 72 9.63 -4.45 -4.11
N THR A 73 8.87 -4.86 -5.11
CA THR A 73 8.56 -4.04 -6.27
C THR A 73 7.10 -3.65 -6.22
N TYR A 74 6.82 -2.35 -6.29
CA TYR A 74 5.48 -1.82 -6.32
C TYR A 74 5.22 -1.19 -7.69
N GLU A 75 4.15 -1.61 -8.34
CA GLU A 75 3.62 -0.94 -9.52
C GLU A 75 2.36 -0.18 -9.11
N PHE A 76 2.33 1.11 -9.35
CA PHE A 76 1.21 1.94 -8.91
C PHE A 76 1.01 3.15 -9.81
N THR A 77 -0.20 3.69 -9.79
CA THR A 77 -0.53 4.95 -10.41
C THR A 77 -0.66 6.01 -9.31
N LEU A 78 0.03 7.12 -9.47
CA LEU A 78 -0.06 8.22 -8.54
C LEU A 78 -0.71 9.45 -9.17
N LEU A 79 -1.27 10.28 -8.31
CA LEU A 79 -1.82 11.57 -8.69
C LEU A 79 -0.70 12.60 -8.77
N GLY A 80 -0.57 13.30 -9.89
CA GLY A 80 0.45 14.30 -10.13
C GLY A 80 1.65 13.76 -10.92
N ASP A 81 2.66 14.58 -11.08
CA ASP A 81 3.86 14.28 -11.85
C ASP A 81 5.06 14.00 -10.96
N LEU A 82 5.84 12.99 -11.32
CA LEU A 82 7.15 12.75 -10.72
C LEU A 82 8.20 13.56 -11.49
N THR A 83 8.71 14.58 -10.83
CA THR A 83 9.83 15.36 -11.39
C THR A 83 11.15 14.59 -11.23
N PRO A 84 12.19 14.86 -12.06
CA PRO A 84 13.50 14.25 -11.88
C PRO A 84 14.10 14.48 -10.49
N GLU A 85 13.81 15.61 -9.86
CA GLU A 85 14.25 15.92 -8.49
C GLU A 85 13.59 15.02 -7.45
N LEU A 86 12.29 14.76 -7.59
CA LEU A 86 11.57 13.85 -6.70
C LEU A 86 12.05 12.40 -6.85
N VAL A 87 12.29 11.96 -8.08
CA VAL A 87 12.86 10.64 -8.35
C VAL A 87 14.23 10.52 -7.69
N HIS A 88 15.10 11.51 -7.84
CA HIS A 88 16.42 11.52 -7.22
C HIS A 88 16.34 11.44 -5.70
N LYS A 89 15.45 12.20 -5.07
CA LYS A 89 15.24 12.16 -3.62
C LYS A 89 14.81 10.77 -3.14
N LEU A 90 13.88 10.13 -3.85
CA LEU A 90 13.41 8.79 -3.49
C LEU A 90 14.50 7.73 -3.68
N GLU A 91 15.33 7.85 -4.72
CA GLU A 91 16.43 6.94 -4.99
C GLU A 91 17.59 7.08 -4.01
N THR A 92 17.80 8.27 -3.46
CA THR A 92 18.86 8.52 -2.46
C THR A 92 18.41 8.39 -1.02
N GLY A 93 17.12 8.38 -0.79
CA GLY A 93 16.50 8.28 0.54
C GLY A 93 15.86 9.59 0.98
N VAL A 94 14.78 9.46 1.74
CA VAL A 94 14.03 10.58 2.31
C VAL A 94 13.82 10.36 3.81
N ILE A 95 13.64 11.45 4.54
CA ILE A 95 13.27 11.39 5.95
C ILE A 95 11.75 11.44 6.04
N LEU A 96 11.15 10.36 6.54
CA LEU A 96 9.70 10.30 6.73
C LEU A 96 9.30 11.13 7.95
N LYS A 97 8.11 11.72 7.86
CA LYS A 97 7.54 12.48 8.97
C LYS A 97 7.47 11.63 10.24
N GLY A 98 8.04 12.13 11.32
CA GLY A 98 8.10 11.43 12.61
C GLY A 98 9.30 10.51 12.78
N THR A 99 10.23 10.50 11.82
CA THR A 99 11.49 9.77 11.93
C THR A 99 12.69 10.69 11.71
N ASP A 100 13.87 10.29 12.20
CA ASP A 100 15.13 11.03 12.03
C ASP A 100 16.08 10.32 11.05
N THR A 101 15.68 9.16 10.52
CA THR A 101 16.51 8.34 9.66
C THR A 101 16.06 8.41 8.20
N LEU A 102 17.04 8.35 7.28
CA LEU A 102 16.77 8.23 5.86
C LEU A 102 16.18 6.87 5.53
N THR A 103 15.23 6.85 4.59
CA THR A 103 14.75 5.58 4.02
C THR A 103 15.88 4.90 3.24
N ALA A 104 15.80 3.59 3.08
CA ALA A 104 16.67 2.87 2.17
C ALA A 104 16.50 3.39 0.73
N PRO A 105 17.58 3.37 -0.08
CA PRO A 105 17.46 3.75 -1.49
C PRO A 105 16.44 2.92 -2.23
N ALA A 106 15.66 3.56 -3.11
CA ALA A 106 14.69 2.91 -3.97
C ALA A 106 15.09 3.06 -5.43
N LYS A 107 14.72 2.08 -6.26
CA LYS A 107 14.86 2.17 -7.71
C LYS A 107 13.50 2.52 -8.30
N ILE A 108 13.44 3.57 -9.10
CA ILE A 108 12.18 4.06 -9.66
C ILE A 108 12.27 4.04 -11.19
N THR A 109 11.24 3.47 -11.79
CA THR A 109 11.08 3.48 -13.25
C THR A 109 9.69 4.01 -13.57
N VAL A 110 9.64 5.09 -14.33
CA VAL A 110 8.37 5.63 -14.85
C VAL A 110 7.99 4.83 -16.09
N THR A 111 6.89 4.09 -16.02
CA THR A 111 6.46 3.21 -17.11
C THR A 111 5.48 3.88 -18.07
N GLY A 112 4.84 4.98 -17.65
CA GLY A 112 3.90 5.69 -18.48
C GLY A 112 3.24 6.86 -17.78
N HIS A 113 2.41 7.55 -18.52
CA HIS A 113 1.58 8.65 -18.05
C HIS A 113 0.15 8.43 -18.54
N ALA A 114 -0.81 8.87 -17.75
CA ALA A 114 -2.21 8.87 -18.14
C ALA A 114 -2.85 10.23 -17.82
N VAL A 115 -3.82 10.63 -18.62
CA VAL A 115 -4.61 11.83 -18.34
C VAL A 115 -5.72 11.45 -17.37
N MET A 116 -5.88 12.23 -16.31
CA MET A 116 -6.87 11.95 -15.27
C MET A 116 -8.28 11.75 -15.84
N SER A 117 -8.68 12.57 -16.80
CA SER A 117 -9.99 12.46 -17.43
C SER A 117 -10.23 11.12 -18.12
N ASP A 118 -9.16 10.46 -18.59
CA ASP A 118 -9.27 9.16 -19.28
C ASP A 118 -9.45 7.99 -18.32
N ILE A 119 -8.92 8.09 -17.11
CA ILE A 119 -8.94 7.00 -16.13
C ILE A 119 -9.96 7.20 -15.01
N LEU A 120 -10.38 8.43 -14.75
CA LEU A 120 -11.23 8.77 -13.60
C LEU A 120 -12.54 7.98 -13.60
N SER A 121 -13.19 7.85 -14.75
CA SER A 121 -14.44 7.11 -14.88
C SER A 121 -14.30 5.60 -14.68
N THR A 122 -13.08 5.06 -14.78
CA THR A 122 -12.80 3.63 -14.59
C THR A 122 -12.58 3.27 -13.12
N LEU A 123 -12.41 4.28 -12.25
CA LEU A 123 -12.15 4.10 -10.84
C LEU A 123 -13.46 3.96 -10.04
N PRO A 124 -13.44 3.26 -8.90
CA PRO A 124 -14.58 3.26 -7.99
C PRO A 124 -14.96 4.68 -7.54
N GLU A 125 -16.24 4.90 -7.28
CA GLU A 125 -16.77 6.22 -6.89
C GLU A 125 -16.08 6.81 -5.65
N GLU A 126 -15.76 5.97 -4.67
CA GLU A 126 -15.07 6.37 -3.45
C GLU A 126 -13.68 6.93 -3.74
N ILE A 127 -12.96 6.34 -4.68
CA ILE A 127 -11.64 6.80 -5.12
C ILE A 127 -11.79 8.10 -5.91
N GLN A 128 -12.81 8.22 -6.77
CA GLN A 128 -13.07 9.45 -7.51
C GLN A 128 -13.32 10.64 -6.55
N LYS A 129 -14.09 10.43 -5.49
CA LYS A 129 -14.34 11.43 -4.45
C LYS A 129 -13.06 11.84 -3.73
N ASP A 130 -12.21 10.87 -3.40
CA ASP A 130 -10.94 11.12 -2.75
C ASP A 130 -10.00 11.95 -3.63
N ILE A 131 -9.92 11.64 -4.91
CA ILE A 131 -9.14 12.39 -5.90
C ILE A 131 -9.64 13.83 -6.01
N HIS A 132 -10.95 14.04 -6.10
CA HIS A 132 -11.53 15.38 -6.17
C HIS A 132 -11.22 16.22 -4.94
N LYS A 133 -11.27 15.60 -3.76
CA LYS A 133 -10.96 16.26 -2.49
C LYS A 133 -9.50 16.66 -2.37
N ASN A 134 -8.59 15.82 -2.87
CA ASN A 134 -7.15 15.98 -2.72
C ASN A 134 -6.46 16.44 -4.02
N ARG A 135 -7.22 16.91 -5.00
CA ARG A 135 -6.69 17.38 -6.27
C ARG A 135 -5.68 18.49 -6.02
N PRO A 136 -4.44 18.35 -6.52
CA PRO A 136 -3.47 19.43 -6.38
C PRO A 136 -4.00 20.69 -7.09
N GLU A 137 -3.93 21.80 -6.39
CA GLU A 137 -4.15 23.10 -7.03
C GLU A 137 -3.02 23.33 -8.04
N HIS A 138 -3.38 23.84 -9.19
CA HIS A 138 -2.44 24.08 -10.29
C HIS A 138 -1.41 25.16 -9.94
#